data_d24231cfa998f02a91301af61af5dac9
#
_entry.id   d24231cfa998f02a91301af61af5dac9
#
_cell.length_a   1.000
_cell.length_b   1.000
_cell.length_c   1.000
_cell.angle_alpha   90.00
_cell.angle_beta   90.00
_cell.angle_gamma   90.00
#
_symmetry.space_group_name_H-M   'P 1'
#
loop_
_entity.id
_entity.type
_entity.pdbx_description
1 polymer ?
#
loop_
_entity_poly.entity_id
_entity_poly.type
_entity_poly.pdbx_seq_one_letter_code
_entity_poly.pdbx_strand_id
1 'polypeptide(L)'
;MAAQAVIFALMIPRLASVVMAQTVTKKEFAKYLARDLHCYHCGISDDTLVPQHRQNRGMGGSRMRSKPSNVVVVCSHSNGMFESSDRASKAAQRYGWKLRAGQDPLSSPVFDAYEGVWYLFDDDFNRIQVKAPG
;
A
#
# COMPACT_ATOMS: atom_id res chain seq x y z
N MET A 1 20.87 -3.29 17.30
CA MET A 1 19.71 -2.95 16.45
C MET A 1 19.63 -3.81 15.23
N ALA A 2 20.66 -3.78 14.37
CA ALA A 2 20.67 -4.62 13.17
C ALA A 2 20.62 -6.10 13.50
N ALA A 3 21.30 -6.51 14.55
CA ALA A 3 21.31 -7.91 14.97
C ALA A 3 19.94 -8.38 15.43
N GLN A 4 19.20 -7.52 16.13
CA GLN A 4 17.85 -7.84 16.55
C GLN A 4 16.90 -8.01 15.38
N ALA A 5 17.00 -7.13 14.40
CA ALA A 5 16.16 -7.24 13.20
C ALA A 5 16.44 -8.52 12.44
N VAL A 6 17.70 -8.91 12.36
CA VAL A 6 18.09 -10.17 11.71
C VAL A 6 17.54 -11.36 12.47
N ILE A 7 17.65 -11.37 13.80
CA ILE A 7 17.13 -12.46 14.62
C ILE A 7 15.61 -12.58 14.47
N PHE A 8 14.91 -11.47 14.47
CA PHE A 8 13.46 -11.46 14.28
C PHE A 8 13.09 -12.07 12.93
N ALA A 9 13.81 -11.68 11.89
CA ALA A 9 13.56 -12.22 10.56
C ALA A 9 13.81 -13.72 10.49
N LEU A 10 14.76 -14.23 11.29
CA LEU A 10 15.03 -15.65 11.35
C LEU A 10 13.97 -16.42 12.14
N MET A 11 13.31 -15.79 13.08
CA MET A 11 12.25 -16.45 13.89
C MET A 11 10.99 -16.74 13.08
N ILE A 12 10.66 -15.89 12.10
CA ILE A 12 9.50 -16.09 11.24
C ILE A 12 9.91 -15.97 9.77
N PRO A 13 11.01 -16.63 9.38
CA PRO A 13 11.64 -16.30 8.10
C PRO A 13 10.83 -16.71 6.89
N ARG A 14 10.21 -17.87 6.96
CA ARG A 14 9.59 -18.44 5.76
C ARG A 14 8.36 -17.67 5.33
N LEU A 15 7.48 -17.35 6.28
CA LEU A 15 6.28 -16.56 5.95
C LEU A 15 6.66 -15.17 5.46
N ALA A 16 7.55 -14.51 6.18
CA ALA A 16 7.99 -13.17 5.80
C ALA A 16 8.65 -13.17 4.42
N SER A 17 9.53 -14.16 4.19
CA SER A 17 10.24 -14.25 2.91
C SER A 17 9.28 -14.48 1.75
N VAL A 18 8.33 -15.40 1.90
CA VAL A 18 7.38 -15.72 0.85
C VAL A 18 6.52 -14.51 0.53
N VAL A 19 5.97 -13.86 1.55
CA VAL A 19 5.12 -12.70 1.35
C VAL A 19 5.89 -11.57 0.69
N MET A 20 7.08 -11.25 1.18
CA MET A 20 7.87 -10.14 0.63
C MET A 20 8.35 -10.44 -0.78
N ALA A 21 8.68 -11.70 -1.08
CA ALA A 21 9.11 -12.06 -2.43
C ALA A 21 7.99 -11.90 -3.45
N GLN A 22 6.74 -12.08 -3.03
CA GLN A 22 5.59 -11.99 -3.92
C GLN A 22 5.04 -10.58 -4.04
N THR A 23 5.40 -9.67 -3.14
CA THR A 23 4.82 -8.33 -3.10
C THR A 23 5.87 -7.27 -3.38
N VAL A 24 6.46 -6.74 -2.33
CA VAL A 24 7.35 -5.58 -2.39
C VAL A 24 8.61 -5.90 -1.61
N THR A 25 9.76 -5.66 -2.22
CA THR A 25 11.04 -5.85 -1.51
C THR A 25 11.23 -4.73 -0.49
N LYS A 26 12.13 -4.96 0.47
CA LYS A 26 12.50 -3.94 1.45
C LYS A 26 13.01 -2.68 0.77
N LYS A 27 13.82 -2.86 -0.25
CA LYS A 27 14.39 -1.74 -1.01
C LYS A 27 13.31 -0.93 -1.70
N GLU A 28 12.34 -1.61 -2.31
CA GLU A 28 11.23 -0.94 -2.94
C GLU A 28 10.33 -0.26 -1.91
N PHE A 29 10.12 -0.91 -0.77
CA PHE A 29 9.27 -0.33 0.28
C PHE A 29 9.85 0.98 0.81
N ALA A 30 11.17 1.10 0.87
CA ALA A 30 11.80 2.35 1.26
C ALA A 30 11.41 3.49 0.31
N LYS A 31 11.26 3.19 -0.98
CA LYS A 31 10.81 4.19 -1.96
C LYS A 31 9.36 4.58 -1.74
N TYR A 32 8.50 3.61 -1.39
CA TYR A 32 7.11 3.92 -1.06
C TYR A 32 7.00 4.77 0.20
N LEU A 33 7.81 4.47 1.22
CA LEU A 33 7.82 5.27 2.43
C LEU A 33 8.28 6.70 2.16
N ALA A 34 9.25 6.87 1.26
CA ALA A 34 9.72 8.19 0.88
C ALA A 34 8.66 8.99 0.11
N ARG A 35 7.83 8.29 -0.69
CA ARG A 35 6.75 8.93 -1.43
C ARG A 35 5.58 9.30 -0.50
N ASP A 36 5.17 8.36 0.36
CA ASP A 36 3.89 8.46 1.09
C ASP A 36 4.04 9.00 2.51
N LEU A 37 5.16 8.75 3.18
CA LEU A 37 5.55 9.32 4.46
C LEU A 37 4.77 8.80 5.68
N HIS A 38 3.53 8.40 5.53
CA HIS A 38 2.65 7.99 6.63
C HIS A 38 1.53 7.09 6.08
N CYS A 39 0.75 6.53 6.99
CA CYS A 39 -0.45 5.79 6.62
C CYS A 39 -1.47 6.73 5.98
N TYR A 40 -1.94 6.40 4.79
CA TYR A 40 -2.93 7.23 4.09
C TYR A 40 -4.30 7.21 4.75
N HIS A 41 -4.57 6.23 5.60
CA HIS A 41 -5.85 6.14 6.29
C HIS A 41 -5.84 6.89 7.63
N CYS A 42 -4.88 6.62 8.50
CA CYS A 42 -4.88 7.17 9.86
C CYS A 42 -3.76 8.15 10.15
N GLY A 43 -2.79 8.30 9.26
CA GLY A 43 -1.71 9.27 9.41
C GLY A 43 -0.54 8.82 10.26
N ILE A 44 -0.58 7.63 10.84
CA ILE A 44 0.51 7.16 11.68
C ILE A 44 1.79 6.97 10.83
N SER A 45 2.94 7.23 11.44
CA SER A 45 4.23 7.10 10.77
C SER A 45 5.19 6.37 11.68
N ASP A 46 5.09 5.05 11.71
CA ASP A 46 5.90 4.21 12.59
C ASP A 46 6.25 2.90 11.87
N ASP A 47 6.73 1.92 12.61
CA ASP A 47 7.17 0.64 12.07
C ASP A 47 6.02 -0.32 11.72
N THR A 48 4.78 0.10 11.90
CA THR A 48 3.63 -0.70 11.48
C THR A 48 3.22 -0.47 10.03
N LEU A 49 3.88 0.45 9.33
CA LEU A 49 3.54 0.75 7.95
C LEU A 49 3.86 -0.43 7.04
N VAL A 50 2.93 -0.72 6.13
CA VAL A 50 3.03 -1.84 5.19
C VAL A 50 2.58 -1.39 3.80
N PRO A 51 3.00 -2.09 2.74
CA PRO A 51 2.49 -1.81 1.41
C PRO A 51 1.10 -2.44 1.26
N GLN A 52 0.13 -1.63 0.85
CA GLN A 52 -1.22 -2.06 0.53
C GLN A 52 -1.37 -2.12 -0.98
N HIS A 53 -1.64 -3.30 -1.52
CA HIS A 53 -1.96 -3.42 -2.94
C HIS A 53 -3.39 -2.91 -3.16
N ARG A 54 -3.52 -1.93 -4.05
CA ARG A 54 -4.82 -1.35 -4.35
C ARG A 54 -5.70 -2.32 -5.12
N GLN A 55 -5.15 -3.04 -6.10
CA GLN A 55 -5.82 -4.16 -6.75
C GLN A 55 -5.27 -5.46 -6.21
N ASN A 56 -6.15 -6.44 -6.03
CA ASN A 56 -5.78 -7.73 -5.50
C ASN A 56 -4.80 -8.45 -6.42
N ARG A 57 -3.70 -8.93 -5.87
CA ARG A 57 -2.68 -9.65 -6.61
C ARG A 57 -3.14 -11.02 -7.10
N GLY A 58 -4.14 -11.61 -6.44
CA GLY A 58 -4.63 -12.95 -6.75
C GLY A 58 -5.27 -13.11 -8.12
N MET A 59 -5.45 -12.00 -8.85
CA MET A 59 -6.10 -12.01 -10.15
C MET A 59 -5.13 -12.22 -11.31
N GLY A 60 -4.01 -12.90 -11.08
CA GLY A 60 -3.00 -13.12 -12.10
C GLY A 60 -2.16 -11.89 -12.37
N GLY A 61 -1.05 -12.03 -13.05
CA GLY A 61 -0.21 -10.90 -13.39
C GLY A 61 0.40 -10.21 -12.18
N SER A 62 1.00 -10.96 -11.28
CA SER A 62 1.51 -10.42 -10.03
C SER A 62 2.51 -9.27 -10.21
N ARG A 63 3.30 -9.29 -11.26
CA ARG A 63 4.24 -8.19 -11.53
C ARG A 63 3.51 -6.88 -11.80
N MET A 64 2.42 -6.96 -12.54
CA MET A 64 1.59 -5.78 -12.83
C MET A 64 0.99 -5.21 -11.57
N ARG A 65 0.59 -6.08 -10.64
CA ARG A 65 -0.03 -5.67 -9.40
C ARG A 65 0.94 -5.03 -8.40
N SER A 66 2.24 -5.27 -8.57
CA SER A 66 3.26 -4.70 -7.68
C SER A 66 3.90 -3.42 -8.24
N LYS A 67 3.33 -2.84 -9.28
CA LYS A 67 3.81 -1.56 -9.80
C LYS A 67 3.54 -0.43 -8.82
N PRO A 68 4.38 0.60 -8.82
CA PRO A 68 4.23 1.72 -7.88
C PRO A 68 2.85 2.36 -7.86
N SER A 69 2.18 2.46 -9.01
CA SER A 69 0.84 3.04 -9.05
C SER A 69 -0.20 2.19 -8.31
N ASN A 70 0.07 0.88 -8.12
CA ASN A 70 -0.87 -0.03 -7.46
C ASN A 70 -0.60 -0.22 -5.98
N VAL A 71 0.35 0.49 -5.40
CA VAL A 71 0.70 0.31 -3.99
C VAL A 71 0.56 1.64 -3.26
N VAL A 72 -0.07 1.60 -2.09
CA VAL A 72 -0.17 2.75 -1.19
C VAL A 72 0.26 2.30 0.21
N VAL A 73 0.87 3.21 0.98
CA VAL A 73 1.32 2.89 2.34
C VAL A 73 0.15 3.08 3.31
N VAL A 74 -0.10 2.06 4.09
CA VAL A 74 -1.05 2.12 5.22
C VAL A 74 -0.42 1.38 6.40
N CYS A 75 -0.98 1.56 7.61
CA CYS A 75 -0.52 0.78 8.74
C CYS A 75 -1.11 -0.63 8.70
N SER A 76 -0.48 -1.56 9.40
CA SER A 76 -0.92 -2.96 9.41
C SER A 76 -2.35 -3.12 9.93
N HIS A 77 -2.76 -2.28 10.88
CA HIS A 77 -4.13 -2.30 11.39
C HIS A 77 -5.13 -1.93 10.29
N SER A 78 -4.88 -0.85 9.57
CA SER A 78 -5.75 -0.43 8.47
C SER A 78 -5.79 -1.47 7.36
N ASN A 79 -4.62 -2.03 7.01
CA ASN A 79 -4.54 -3.08 6.01
C ASN A 79 -5.41 -4.27 6.39
N GLY A 80 -5.34 -4.70 7.64
CA GLY A 80 -6.16 -5.80 8.15
C GLY A 80 -7.65 -5.47 8.12
N MET A 81 -8.02 -4.26 8.48
CA MET A 81 -9.42 -3.84 8.45
C MET A 81 -10.00 -3.87 7.03
N PHE A 82 -9.22 -3.43 6.05
CA PHE A 82 -9.68 -3.43 4.66
C PHE A 82 -9.96 -4.84 4.14
N GLU A 83 -9.29 -5.84 4.71
CA GLU A 83 -9.48 -7.22 4.30
C GLU A 83 -10.56 -7.95 5.10
N SER A 84 -10.77 -7.57 6.37
CA SER A 84 -11.65 -8.31 7.27
C SER A 84 -13.03 -7.67 7.48
N SER A 85 -13.19 -6.39 7.18
CA SER A 85 -14.43 -5.65 7.41
C SER A 85 -15.02 -5.19 6.08
N ASP A 86 -16.26 -5.57 5.82
CA ASP A 86 -16.95 -5.15 4.60
C ASP A 86 -17.12 -3.64 4.54
N ARG A 87 -17.44 -3.02 5.66
CA ARG A 87 -17.56 -1.57 5.75
C ARG A 87 -16.25 -0.87 5.45
N ALA A 88 -15.16 -1.35 6.04
CA ALA A 88 -13.84 -0.77 5.81
C ALA A 88 -13.38 -1.00 4.38
N SER A 89 -13.69 -2.16 3.81
CA SER A 89 -13.35 -2.46 2.42
C SER A 89 -14.07 -1.49 1.47
N LYS A 90 -15.34 -1.23 1.71
CA LYS A 90 -16.10 -0.29 0.87
C LYS A 90 -15.59 1.13 1.00
N ALA A 91 -15.22 1.54 2.22
CA ALA A 91 -14.60 2.83 2.43
C ALA A 91 -13.26 2.93 1.70
N ALA A 92 -12.47 1.86 1.77
CA ALA A 92 -11.18 1.81 1.07
C ALA A 92 -11.37 1.95 -0.45
N GLN A 93 -12.42 1.35 -0.99
CA GLN A 93 -12.72 1.50 -2.42
C GLN A 93 -13.09 2.95 -2.76
N ARG A 94 -13.84 3.61 -1.91
CA ARG A 94 -14.23 5.01 -2.12
C ARG A 94 -13.01 5.94 -2.16
N TYR A 95 -12.04 5.67 -1.33
CA TYR A 95 -10.88 6.54 -1.19
C TYR A 95 -9.67 6.08 -2.01
N GLY A 96 -9.83 5.06 -2.83
CA GLY A 96 -8.77 4.60 -3.72
C GLY A 96 -7.70 3.74 -3.06
N TRP A 97 -7.86 3.37 -1.79
CA TRP A 97 -6.95 2.46 -1.11
C TRP A 97 -7.15 1.02 -1.54
N LYS A 98 -8.32 0.72 -2.07
CA LYS A 98 -8.63 -0.52 -2.79
C LYS A 98 -9.29 -0.17 -4.10
N LEU A 99 -8.96 -0.92 -5.14
CA LEU A 99 -9.56 -0.74 -6.46
C LEU A 99 -10.25 -2.05 -6.86
N ARG A 100 -11.31 -1.91 -7.63
CA ARG A 100 -11.99 -3.06 -8.21
C ARG A 100 -11.25 -3.55 -9.44
N ALA A 101 -11.51 -4.81 -9.80
CA ALA A 101 -11.00 -5.35 -11.07
C ALA A 101 -11.45 -4.43 -12.22
N GLY A 102 -10.55 -4.18 -13.13
CA GLY A 102 -10.83 -3.31 -14.27
C GLY A 102 -10.51 -1.84 -14.07
N GLN A 103 -10.33 -1.39 -12.83
CA GLN A 103 -9.89 -0.03 -12.60
C GLN A 103 -8.38 0.09 -12.84
N ASP A 104 -7.96 1.16 -13.50
CA ASP A 104 -6.55 1.38 -13.79
C ASP A 104 -5.92 2.18 -12.64
N PRO A 105 -4.92 1.64 -11.94
CA PRO A 105 -4.26 2.38 -10.87
C PRO A 105 -3.68 3.72 -11.31
N LEU A 106 -3.20 3.82 -12.55
CA LEU A 106 -2.62 5.05 -13.06
C LEU A 106 -3.63 6.18 -13.19
N SER A 107 -4.90 5.85 -13.40
CA SER A 107 -5.95 6.86 -13.59
C SER A 107 -6.93 6.92 -12.42
N SER A 108 -6.71 6.16 -11.37
CA SER A 108 -7.60 6.11 -10.21
C SER A 108 -6.98 6.88 -9.04
N PRO A 109 -7.57 8.01 -8.63
CA PRO A 109 -7.02 8.80 -7.53
C PRO A 109 -7.02 8.04 -6.21
N VAL A 110 -6.11 8.42 -5.34
CA VAL A 110 -5.99 7.89 -3.99
C VAL A 110 -5.98 9.06 -3.00
N PHE A 111 -6.73 8.90 -1.91
CA PHE A 111 -6.90 9.95 -0.91
C PHE A 111 -5.91 9.76 0.23
N ASP A 112 -5.22 10.85 0.58
CA ASP A 112 -4.45 10.91 1.82
C ASP A 112 -5.36 11.52 2.87
N ALA A 113 -5.93 10.70 3.73
CA ALA A 113 -6.89 11.17 4.73
C ALA A 113 -6.24 12.07 5.80
N TYR A 114 -4.94 11.88 6.04
CA TYR A 114 -4.23 12.70 6.99
C TYR A 114 -4.05 14.13 6.48
N GLU A 115 -3.65 14.27 5.21
CA GLU A 115 -3.44 15.59 4.62
C GLU A 115 -4.70 16.15 3.96
N GLY A 116 -5.70 15.32 3.71
CA GLY A 116 -6.91 15.76 3.02
C GLY A 116 -6.71 16.05 1.55
N VAL A 117 -5.81 15.34 0.90
CA VAL A 117 -5.40 15.61 -0.48
C VAL A 117 -5.54 14.35 -1.31
N TRP A 118 -6.01 14.52 -2.55
CA TRP A 118 -6.08 13.44 -3.53
C TRP A 118 -4.85 13.46 -4.42
N TYR A 119 -4.35 12.27 -4.74
CA TYR A 119 -3.17 12.10 -5.59
C TYR A 119 -3.43 11.09 -6.69
N LEU A 120 -2.72 11.25 -7.81
CA LEU A 120 -2.50 10.18 -8.76
C LEU A 120 -1.07 9.69 -8.59
N PHE A 121 -0.91 8.38 -8.60
CA PHE A 121 0.41 7.74 -8.53
C PHE A 121 0.85 7.32 -9.93
N ASP A 122 2.11 7.54 -10.25
CA ASP A 122 2.69 6.96 -11.45
C ASP A 122 3.59 5.77 -11.09
N ASP A 123 4.19 5.16 -12.10
CA ASP A 123 5.03 3.98 -11.89
C ASP A 123 6.50 4.34 -11.66
N ASP A 124 6.81 5.61 -11.48
CA ASP A 124 8.15 6.11 -11.15
C ASP A 124 8.22 6.64 -9.71
N PHE A 125 7.33 6.18 -8.83
CA PHE A 125 7.26 6.58 -7.43
C PHE A 125 6.95 8.06 -7.22
N ASN A 126 6.26 8.68 -8.16
CA ASN A 126 5.79 10.05 -8.01
C ASN A 126 4.31 10.07 -7.63
N ARG A 127 3.93 11.13 -6.95
CA ARG A 127 2.52 11.43 -6.68
C ARG A 127 2.21 12.85 -7.15
N ILE A 128 1.09 13.00 -7.80
CA ILE A 128 0.67 14.27 -8.37
C ILE A 128 -0.66 14.65 -7.73
N GLN A 129 -0.72 15.81 -7.11
CA GLN A 129 -1.95 16.25 -6.47
C GLN A 129 -3.01 16.52 -7.53
N VAL A 130 -4.23 16.04 -7.29
CA VAL A 130 -5.37 16.22 -8.19
C VAL A 130 -6.58 16.65 -7.39
N LYS A 131 -7.61 17.10 -8.11
CA LYS A 131 -8.88 17.43 -7.48
C LYS A 131 -9.59 16.15 -7.05
N ALA A 132 -10.47 16.26 -6.07
CA ALA A 132 -11.32 15.15 -5.65
C ALA A 132 -12.10 14.62 -6.86
N PRO A 133 -12.22 13.29 -6.99
CA PRO A 133 -13.04 12.72 -8.07
C PRO A 133 -14.49 13.15 -7.88
N GLY A 134 -15.08 13.60 -8.97
CA GLY A 134 -16.36 14.23 -8.91
C GLY A 134 -17.54 13.37 -9.12
#